data_54f82477b6d8f9f5a480aced377fcc10
#
_entry.id   54f82477b6d8f9f5a480aced377fcc10
#
_cell.length_a   1.000
_cell.length_b   1.000
_cell.length_c   1.000
_cell.angle_alpha   90.00
_cell.angle_beta   90.00
_cell.angle_gamma   90.00
#
_symmetry.space_group_name_H-M   'P 1'
#
loop_
_entity.id
_entity.type
_entity.pdbx_description
1 polymer ?
#
loop_
_entity_poly.entity_id
_entity_poly.type
_entity_poly.pdbx_seq_one_letter_code
_entity_poly.pdbx_strand_id
1 'polypeptide(L)'
;MSEVRLNAYRIMWLFVFFDLPTNKTERRHAVQFRKALEKDGFTMMQYSVYVRHCASKENMQVHIKRVRRSMPPTGFTSILAVTDKQYGDILNFWGKSERAKPEIPQQLEFF
;
A
#
# COMPACT_ATOMS: atom_id res chain seq x y z
N MET A 1 -1.76 21.28 17.53
CA MET A 1 -2.20 22.03 16.38
C MET A 1 -3.25 21.31 15.57
N SER A 2 -4.18 22.09 15.08
CA SER A 2 -5.27 21.55 14.27
C SER A 2 -4.78 20.93 12.96
N GLU A 3 -3.70 21.46 12.37
CA GLU A 3 -3.15 20.90 11.14
C GLU A 3 -2.70 19.46 11.27
N VAL A 4 -2.03 19.13 12.36
CA VAL A 4 -1.58 17.76 12.61
C VAL A 4 -2.78 16.84 12.73
N ARG A 5 -3.81 17.27 13.44
CA ARG A 5 -5.04 16.50 13.60
C ARG A 5 -5.77 16.29 12.29
N LEU A 6 -5.86 17.36 11.48
CA LEU A 6 -6.50 17.28 10.17
C LEU A 6 -5.75 16.29 9.26
N ASN A 7 -4.42 16.31 9.30
CA ASN A 7 -3.61 15.41 8.49
C ASN A 7 -3.82 13.95 8.85
N ALA A 8 -4.05 13.66 10.13
CA ALA A 8 -4.30 12.27 10.56
C ALA A 8 -5.53 11.65 9.91
N TYR A 9 -6.47 12.48 9.42
CA TYR A 9 -7.67 12.01 8.74
C TYR A 9 -7.66 12.31 7.25
N ARG A 10 -6.78 13.17 6.77
CA ARG A 10 -6.61 13.48 5.35
C ARG A 10 -5.69 12.50 4.66
N ILE A 11 -4.60 12.16 5.31
CA ILE A 11 -3.65 11.19 4.77
C ILE A 11 -4.33 9.83 4.81
N MET A 12 -4.33 9.18 3.68
CA MET A 12 -4.88 7.86 3.55
C MET A 12 -3.76 6.87 3.28
N TRP A 13 -3.99 5.62 3.65
CA TRP A 13 -3.08 4.54 3.31
C TRP A 13 -3.83 3.53 2.47
N LEU A 14 -3.23 3.13 1.38
CA LEU A 14 -3.76 2.08 0.52
C LEU A 14 -3.00 0.79 0.79
N PHE A 15 -3.77 -0.27 1.02
CA PHE A 15 -3.26 -1.62 1.08
C PHE A 15 -3.66 -2.34 -0.19
N VAL A 16 -2.72 -3.08 -0.75
CA VAL A 16 -2.98 -3.95 -1.88
C VAL A 16 -2.62 -5.36 -1.44
N PHE A 17 -3.62 -6.22 -1.42
CA PHE A 17 -3.47 -7.64 -1.08
C PHE A 17 -3.66 -8.42 -2.37
N PHE A 18 -2.80 -9.40 -2.62
CA PHE A 18 -3.01 -10.21 -3.81
C PHE A 18 -2.63 -11.66 -3.55
N ASP A 19 -3.40 -12.53 -4.17
CA ASP A 19 -3.19 -13.97 -4.15
C ASP A 19 -3.22 -14.43 -5.60
N LEU A 20 -2.06 -14.72 -6.14
CA LEU A 20 -1.90 -15.03 -7.56
C LEU A 20 -1.51 -16.49 -7.72
N PRO A 21 -2.00 -17.16 -8.78
CA PRO A 21 -1.59 -18.54 -9.05
C PRO A 21 -0.07 -18.63 -9.20
N THR A 22 0.47 -19.81 -8.87
CA THR A 22 1.91 -20.01 -8.77
C THR A 22 2.53 -20.68 -10.02
N ASN A 23 1.74 -20.93 -11.06
CA ASN A 23 2.29 -21.53 -12.27
C ASN A 23 3.25 -20.54 -12.96
N LYS A 24 4.02 -21.05 -13.92
CA LYS A 24 5.12 -20.32 -14.53
C LYS A 24 4.70 -18.99 -15.17
N THR A 25 3.58 -18.97 -15.87
CA THR A 25 3.06 -17.78 -16.53
C THR A 25 2.60 -16.75 -15.50
N GLU A 26 1.89 -17.22 -14.46
CA GLU A 26 1.34 -16.34 -13.43
C GLU A 26 2.42 -15.78 -12.52
N ARG A 27 3.55 -16.49 -12.35
CA ARG A 27 4.68 -15.95 -11.61
C ARG A 27 5.25 -14.71 -12.30
N ARG A 28 5.29 -14.72 -13.61
CA ARG A 28 5.73 -13.54 -14.37
C ARG A 28 4.81 -12.37 -14.13
N HIS A 29 3.50 -12.62 -14.16
CA HIS A 29 2.51 -11.58 -13.85
C HIS A 29 2.67 -11.04 -12.44
N ALA A 30 2.93 -11.92 -11.46
CA ALA A 30 3.16 -11.51 -10.09
C ALA A 30 4.38 -10.61 -9.94
N VAL A 31 5.49 -10.97 -10.60
CA VAL A 31 6.70 -10.15 -10.59
C VAL A 31 6.44 -8.78 -11.21
N GLN A 32 5.75 -8.76 -12.33
CA GLN A 32 5.41 -7.50 -13.02
C GLN A 32 4.52 -6.62 -12.16
N PHE A 33 3.55 -7.21 -11.48
CA PHE A 33 2.64 -6.48 -10.61
C PHE A 33 3.39 -5.87 -9.42
N ARG A 34 4.27 -6.65 -8.78
CA ARG A 34 5.09 -6.15 -7.67
C ARG A 34 5.96 -4.98 -8.12
N LYS A 35 6.58 -5.09 -9.28
CA LYS A 35 7.41 -4.01 -9.82
C LYS A 35 6.58 -2.76 -10.09
N ALA A 36 5.37 -2.93 -10.61
CA ALA A 36 4.48 -1.80 -10.87
C ALA A 36 4.08 -1.11 -9.57
N LEU A 37 3.77 -1.88 -8.53
CA LEU A 37 3.44 -1.32 -7.22
C LEU A 37 4.62 -0.55 -6.62
N GLU A 38 5.81 -1.14 -6.67
CA GLU A 38 7.02 -0.49 -6.15
C GLU A 38 7.34 0.79 -6.92
N LYS A 39 7.19 0.76 -8.23
CA LYS A 39 7.41 1.94 -9.07
C LYS A 39 6.42 3.05 -8.73
N ASP A 40 5.19 2.70 -8.34
CA ASP A 40 4.18 3.67 -7.92
C ASP A 40 4.31 4.08 -6.45
N GLY A 41 5.40 3.70 -5.80
CA GLY A 41 5.70 4.13 -4.43
C GLY A 41 5.14 3.24 -3.33
N PHE A 42 4.61 2.08 -3.67
CA PHE A 42 4.18 1.12 -2.64
C PHE A 42 5.38 0.43 -2.03
N THR A 43 5.27 0.12 -0.75
CA THR A 43 6.28 -0.60 0.01
C THR A 43 5.69 -1.93 0.48
N MET A 44 6.48 -2.98 0.40
CA MET A 44 6.05 -4.29 0.86
C MET A 44 5.97 -4.29 2.39
N MET A 45 4.78 -4.56 2.92
CA MET A 45 4.59 -4.72 4.36
C MET A 45 4.73 -6.18 4.75
N GLN A 46 4.15 -7.07 3.95
CA GLN A 46 4.27 -8.51 4.07
C GLN A 46 4.29 -9.08 2.67
N TYR A 47 4.64 -10.35 2.54
CA TYR A 47 4.61 -11.00 1.24
C TYR A 47 3.20 -10.90 0.65
N SER A 48 3.09 -10.34 -0.53
CA SER A 48 1.82 -10.08 -1.23
C SER A 48 0.92 -9.05 -0.54
N VAL A 49 1.49 -8.22 0.34
CA VAL A 49 0.78 -7.08 0.95
C VAL A 49 1.65 -5.84 0.80
N TYR A 50 1.16 -4.90 0.02
CA TYR A 50 1.88 -3.66 -0.25
C TYR A 50 1.06 -2.48 0.25
N VAL A 51 1.75 -1.46 0.73
CA VAL A 51 1.10 -0.27 1.28
C VAL A 51 1.73 1.00 0.72
N ARG A 52 0.92 2.02 0.60
CA ARG A 52 1.37 3.34 0.22
C ARG A 52 0.54 4.40 0.94
N HIS A 53 1.20 5.45 1.45
CA HIS A 53 0.45 6.60 1.92
C HIS A 53 0.01 7.46 0.75
N CYS A 54 -1.08 8.17 0.92
CA CYS A 54 -1.62 9.10 -0.07
C CYS A 54 -1.94 10.41 0.65
N ALA A 55 -1.48 11.52 0.07
CA ALA A 55 -1.57 12.82 0.73
C ALA A 55 -3.00 13.31 0.87
N SER A 56 -3.93 12.77 0.10
CA SER A 56 -5.34 13.18 0.10
C SER A 56 -6.18 12.06 -0.47
N LYS A 57 -7.51 12.19 -0.33
CA LYS A 57 -8.44 11.24 -0.96
C LYS A 57 -8.36 11.30 -2.48
N GLU A 58 -8.13 12.49 -3.03
CA GLU A 58 -7.96 12.66 -4.47
C GLU A 58 -6.71 11.96 -4.97
N ASN A 59 -5.60 12.13 -4.25
CA ASN A 59 -4.35 11.44 -4.56
C ASN A 59 -4.52 9.92 -4.46
N MET A 60 -5.27 9.47 -3.47
CA MET A 60 -5.59 8.05 -3.31
C MET A 60 -6.27 7.48 -4.55
N GLN A 61 -7.22 8.20 -5.13
CA GLN A 61 -7.93 7.75 -6.32
C GLN A 61 -7.00 7.59 -7.52
N VAL A 62 -6.00 8.45 -7.64
CA VAL A 62 -4.99 8.33 -8.69
C VAL A 62 -4.26 7.00 -8.58
N HIS A 63 -3.85 6.64 -7.37
CA HIS A 63 -3.11 5.40 -7.15
C HIS A 63 -3.99 4.17 -7.26
N ILE A 64 -5.25 4.25 -6.87
CA ILE A 64 -6.19 3.16 -7.12
C ILE A 64 -6.31 2.88 -8.62
N LYS A 65 -6.42 3.92 -9.44
CA LYS A 65 -6.49 3.74 -10.89
C LYS A 65 -5.22 3.09 -11.45
N ARG A 66 -4.06 3.49 -10.94
CA ARG A 66 -2.79 2.90 -11.38
C ARG A 66 -2.69 1.42 -11.00
N VAL A 67 -3.10 1.08 -9.78
CA VAL A 67 -3.14 -0.33 -9.36
C VAL A 67 -4.05 -1.12 -10.28
N ARG A 68 -5.25 -0.61 -10.55
CA ARG A 68 -6.20 -1.30 -11.42
C ARG A 68 -5.65 -1.55 -12.81
N ARG A 69 -4.90 -0.61 -13.37
CA ARG A 69 -4.28 -0.77 -14.69
C ARG A 69 -3.19 -1.84 -14.72
N SER A 70 -2.50 -2.03 -13.61
CA SER A 70 -1.39 -2.97 -13.53
C SER A 70 -1.78 -4.34 -12.99
N MET A 71 -3.06 -4.54 -12.64
CA MET A 71 -3.52 -5.82 -12.10
C MET A 71 -3.28 -6.96 -13.08
N PRO A 72 -2.87 -8.14 -12.55
CA PRO A 72 -2.76 -9.33 -13.38
C PRO A 72 -4.13 -9.74 -13.92
N PRO A 73 -4.18 -10.47 -15.03
CA PRO A 73 -5.45 -10.91 -15.60
C PRO A 73 -6.16 -11.98 -14.78
N THR A 74 -5.45 -12.66 -13.87
CA THR A 74 -6.01 -13.73 -13.05
C THR A 74 -5.60 -13.55 -11.61
N GLY A 75 -6.17 -14.36 -10.73
CA GLY A 75 -5.90 -14.29 -9.31
C GLY A 75 -6.81 -13.28 -8.61
N PHE A 76 -6.54 -13.08 -7.33
CA PHE A 76 -7.34 -12.19 -6.50
C PHE A 76 -6.51 -10.97 -6.12
N THR A 77 -7.07 -9.79 -6.29
CA THR A 77 -6.46 -8.54 -5.81
C THR A 77 -7.51 -7.74 -5.06
N SER A 78 -7.17 -7.29 -3.86
CA SER A 78 -8.05 -6.46 -3.05
C SER A 78 -7.34 -5.18 -2.68
N ILE A 79 -8.07 -4.08 -2.65
CA ILE A 79 -7.55 -2.78 -2.27
C ILE A 79 -8.33 -2.32 -1.04
N LEU A 80 -7.62 -1.94 0.01
CA LEU A 80 -8.23 -1.43 1.24
C LEU A 80 -7.65 -0.05 1.52
N ALA A 81 -8.53 0.91 1.76
CA ALA A 81 -8.14 2.26 2.15
C ALA A 81 -8.41 2.46 3.63
N VAL A 82 -7.43 2.98 4.34
CA VAL A 82 -7.59 3.33 5.76
C VAL A 82 -7.04 4.72 5.98
N THR A 83 -7.49 5.37 7.05
CA THR A 83 -6.94 6.67 7.44
C THR A 83 -5.56 6.48 8.07
N ASP A 84 -4.79 7.56 8.14
CA ASP A 84 -3.49 7.53 8.81
C ASP A 84 -3.64 7.13 10.28
N LYS A 85 -4.72 7.55 10.92
CA LYS A 85 -5.02 7.14 12.29
C LYS A 85 -5.19 5.64 12.41
N GLN A 86 -5.99 5.05 11.53
CA GLN A 86 -6.19 3.60 11.52
C GLN A 86 -4.91 2.84 11.21
N TYR A 87 -4.12 3.38 10.27
CA TYR A 87 -2.82 2.78 9.94
C TYR A 87 -1.91 2.77 11.18
N GLY A 88 -1.92 3.87 11.94
CA GLY A 88 -1.13 3.99 13.14
C GLY A 88 -1.47 2.95 14.21
N ASP A 89 -2.70 2.45 14.19
CA ASP A 89 -3.16 1.48 15.17
C ASP A 89 -2.79 0.03 14.81
N ILE A 90 -2.22 -0.20 13.64
CA ILE A 90 -1.82 -1.56 13.23
C ILE A 90 -0.60 -1.99 14.02
N LEU A 91 -0.63 -3.21 14.53
CA LEU A 91 0.50 -3.82 15.19
C LEU A 91 1.05 -4.94 14.30
N ASN A 92 2.35 -4.95 14.12
CA ASN A 92 3.03 -5.96 13.30
C ASN A 92 4.00 -6.73 14.17
N PHE A 93 4.10 -8.02 13.92
CA PHE A 93 4.97 -8.90 14.68
C PHE A 93 5.76 -9.80 13.76
N TRP A 94 6.99 -10.07 14.12
CA TRP A 94 7.79 -11.16 13.58
C TRP A 94 7.85 -12.21 14.68
N GLY A 95 7.14 -13.34 14.50
CA GLY A 95 6.90 -14.24 15.60
C GLY A 95 6.15 -13.49 16.70
N LYS A 96 6.71 -13.40 17.90
CA LYS A 96 6.12 -12.64 18.99
C LYS A 96 6.79 -11.28 19.21
N SER A 97 7.77 -10.92 18.38
CA SER A 97 8.48 -9.64 18.50
C SER A 97 7.78 -8.58 17.67
N GLU A 98 7.46 -7.47 18.31
CA GLU A 98 6.80 -6.36 17.60
C GLU A 98 7.75 -5.72 16.59
N ARG A 99 7.21 -5.34 15.43
CA ARG A 99 7.97 -4.74 14.35
C ARG A 99 7.35 -3.42 13.93
N ALA A 100 8.22 -2.50 13.48
CA ALA A 100 7.77 -1.23 12.96
C ALA A 100 7.05 -1.40 11.61
N LYS A 101 6.09 -0.51 11.35
CA LYS A 101 5.40 -0.42 10.06
C LYS A 101 6.20 0.46 9.10
N PRO A 102 5.98 0.31 7.79
CA PRO A 102 6.47 1.32 6.84
C PRO A 102 5.95 2.72 7.21
N GLU A 103 6.83 3.70 7.12
CA GLU A 103 6.53 5.08 7.46
C GLU A 103 6.50 5.95 6.21
N ILE A 104 5.95 7.15 6.35
CA ILE A 104 5.97 8.14 5.28
C ILE A 104 7.41 8.52 5.01
N PRO A 105 7.92 8.40 3.76
CA PRO A 105 9.26 8.86 3.43
C PRO A 105 9.40 10.35 3.71
N GLN A 106 10.54 10.74 4.28
CA GLN A 106 10.73 12.10 4.73
C GLN A 106 10.69 13.12 3.61
N GLN A 107 11.21 12.78 2.45
CA GLN A 107 11.19 13.70 1.33
C GLN A 107 9.78 13.97 0.80
N LEU A 108 8.80 13.18 1.16
CA LEU A 108 7.41 13.41 0.76
C LEU A 108 6.70 14.42 1.65
N GLU A 109 7.29 14.75 2.79
CA GLU A 109 6.71 15.75 3.70
C GLU A 109 6.75 17.16 3.11
N PHE A 110 7.57 17.37 2.11
CA PHE A 110 7.74 18.69 1.49
C PHE A 110 6.93 18.84 0.21
N PHE A 111 6.14 17.87 -0.13
CA PHE A 111 5.28 17.89 -1.32
C PHE A 111 3.82 17.75 -0.93
#